data_294e8badde3befd76f7905ec4368de38
#
_entry.id   294e8badde3befd76f7905ec4368de38
#
_cell.length_a   1.000
_cell.length_b   1.000
_cell.length_c   1.000
_cell.angle_alpha   90.00
_cell.angle_beta   90.00
_cell.angle_gamma   90.00
#
_symmetry.space_group_name_H-M   'P 1'
#
loop_
_entity.id
_entity.type
_entity.pdbx_description
1 polymer ?
#
loop_
_entity_poly.entity_id
_entity_poly.type
_entity_poly.pdbx_seq_one_letter_code
_entity_poly.pdbx_strand_id
1 'polypeptide(L)'
;MYRAENIRVTAGAKVILDDASLSLSAGKVIAIVGPNGAGKSTLLKVLAGERRYGHGTVTLDGTPLQHWDAAALARKRAVLPQSVVVAFPFFAGEIVALGLPQYFPRSEALRLVERALREVDMLSAREQSYETLSGGERQRIQLARVLVQLWANGGQGYLLLDEPTASLDLPHQIATLRIAREHANAGGGVLAVLHDINLALMAADELVAMRAGRVIAKGAPKEIVTGDLIHALYGVRAEIGAVPSGPFLLPQSIRG
;
A
#
# COMPACT_ATOMS: atom_id res chain seq x y z
N MET A 1 -0.18 -16.61 2.81
CA MET A 1 -1.39 -15.81 3.05
C MET A 1 -1.20 -14.96 4.30
N TYR A 2 -1.44 -13.68 4.22
CA TYR A 2 -1.53 -12.77 5.38
C TYR A 2 -2.93 -12.85 6.00
N ARG A 3 -3.03 -12.88 7.34
CA ARG A 3 -4.31 -12.86 8.05
C ARG A 3 -4.19 -12.05 9.33
N ALA A 4 -5.11 -11.13 9.54
CA ALA A 4 -5.36 -10.44 10.80
C ALA A 4 -6.76 -10.78 11.28
N GLU A 5 -6.93 -11.18 12.52
CA GLU A 5 -8.20 -11.63 13.10
C GLU A 5 -8.45 -10.92 14.43
N ASN A 6 -9.61 -10.29 14.55
CA ASN A 6 -10.12 -9.65 15.76
C ASN A 6 -9.15 -8.64 16.38
N ILE A 7 -8.49 -7.84 15.52
CA ILE A 7 -7.45 -6.92 15.96
C ILE A 7 -8.05 -5.76 16.74
N ARG A 8 -7.55 -5.57 17.96
CA ARG A 8 -7.84 -4.41 18.79
C ARG A 8 -6.56 -3.63 19.10
N VAL A 9 -6.60 -2.33 18.85
CA VAL A 9 -5.50 -1.41 19.14
C VAL A 9 -6.03 -0.22 19.91
N THR A 10 -5.35 0.13 21.00
CA THR A 10 -5.62 1.33 21.79
C THR A 10 -4.44 2.28 21.79
N ALA A 11 -4.71 3.57 22.01
CA ALA A 11 -3.72 4.60 22.31
C ALA A 11 -4.21 5.39 23.53
N GLY A 12 -3.65 5.05 24.69
CA GLY A 12 -4.22 5.47 25.97
C GLY A 12 -5.66 4.95 26.11
N ALA A 13 -6.60 5.82 26.44
CA ALA A 13 -8.01 5.49 26.53
C ALA A 13 -8.74 5.36 25.19
N LYS A 14 -8.13 5.83 24.08
CA LYS A 14 -8.78 5.83 22.77
C LYS A 14 -8.61 4.48 22.07
N VAL A 15 -9.74 3.86 21.66
CA VAL A 15 -9.74 2.70 20.78
C VAL A 15 -9.50 3.17 19.34
N ILE A 16 -8.46 2.64 18.68
CA ILE A 16 -8.09 2.95 17.29
C ILE A 16 -8.61 1.87 16.34
N LEU A 17 -8.44 0.59 16.73
CA LEU A 17 -9.04 -0.55 16.05
C LEU A 17 -9.88 -1.33 17.06
N ASP A 18 -11.05 -1.77 16.63
CA ASP A 18 -12.01 -2.51 17.43
C ASP A 18 -12.58 -3.66 16.61
N ASP A 19 -12.03 -4.84 16.82
CA ASP A 19 -12.42 -6.07 16.11
C ASP A 19 -12.20 -6.04 14.59
N ALA A 20 -11.05 -5.49 14.14
CA ALA A 20 -10.74 -5.41 12.73
C ALA A 20 -10.13 -6.73 12.22
N SER A 21 -10.74 -7.30 11.17
CA SER A 21 -10.27 -8.56 10.56
C SER A 21 -10.06 -8.38 9.05
N LEU A 22 -8.95 -8.95 8.53
CA LEU A 22 -8.59 -8.89 7.11
C LEU A 22 -7.74 -10.10 6.74
N SER A 23 -7.93 -10.61 5.52
CA SER A 23 -7.05 -11.64 4.93
C SER A 23 -6.59 -11.21 3.55
N LEU A 24 -5.28 -11.33 3.26
CA LEU A 24 -4.68 -11.02 1.97
C LEU A 24 -4.04 -12.27 1.40
N SER A 25 -4.51 -12.69 0.24
CA SER A 25 -3.95 -13.81 -0.53
C SER A 25 -2.98 -13.31 -1.60
N ALA A 26 -2.06 -14.18 -2.01
CA ALA A 26 -1.27 -13.98 -3.22
C ALA A 26 -2.19 -13.86 -4.45
N GLY A 27 -1.76 -13.11 -5.46
CA GLY A 27 -2.53 -12.85 -6.68
C GLY A 27 -3.65 -11.83 -6.53
N LYS A 28 -3.80 -11.20 -5.34
CA LYS A 28 -4.89 -10.26 -5.06
C LYS A 28 -4.40 -8.87 -4.71
N VAL A 29 -5.17 -7.88 -5.13
CA VAL A 29 -5.08 -6.49 -4.66
C VAL A 29 -6.27 -6.22 -3.76
N ILE A 30 -6.02 -5.89 -2.50
CA ILE A 30 -7.03 -5.44 -1.54
C ILE A 30 -6.83 -3.95 -1.30
N ALA A 31 -7.89 -3.16 -1.43
CA ALA A 31 -7.87 -1.76 -1.07
C ALA A 31 -8.65 -1.53 0.23
N ILE A 32 -8.03 -0.83 1.18
CA ILE A 32 -8.70 -0.33 2.38
C ILE A 32 -9.17 1.09 2.12
N VAL A 33 -10.46 1.34 2.28
CA VAL A 33 -11.08 2.65 2.11
C VAL A 33 -11.83 3.09 3.36
N GLY A 34 -12.08 4.38 3.51
CA GLY A 34 -12.83 4.95 4.63
C GLY A 34 -12.33 6.34 5.01
N PRO A 35 -13.04 7.06 5.88
CA PRO A 35 -12.68 8.42 6.27
C PRO A 35 -11.36 8.50 7.03
N ASN A 36 -10.84 9.72 7.17
CA ASN A 36 -9.66 9.98 8.00
C ASN A 36 -9.95 9.58 9.45
N GLY A 37 -8.96 8.96 10.10
CA GLY A 37 -9.12 8.44 11.46
C GLY A 37 -9.90 7.11 11.57
N ALA A 38 -10.31 6.48 10.48
CA ALA A 38 -11.01 5.18 10.50
C ALA A 38 -10.12 4.00 10.98
N GLY A 39 -8.80 4.18 11.11
CA GLY A 39 -7.88 3.13 11.54
C GLY A 39 -7.14 2.42 10.41
N LYS A 40 -7.31 2.83 9.16
CA LYS A 40 -6.74 2.19 7.95
C LYS A 40 -5.21 1.97 8.04
N SER A 41 -4.44 3.05 8.20
CA SER A 41 -2.97 2.98 8.35
C SER A 41 -2.55 2.24 9.61
N THR A 42 -3.37 2.27 10.67
CA THR A 42 -3.09 1.49 11.89
C THR A 42 -3.22 -0.01 11.61
N LEU A 43 -4.25 -0.44 10.88
CA LEU A 43 -4.40 -1.84 10.48
C LEU A 43 -3.26 -2.29 9.56
N LEU A 44 -2.87 -1.46 8.59
CA LEU A 44 -1.72 -1.74 7.74
C LEU A 44 -0.43 -1.87 8.57
N LYS A 45 -0.16 -0.96 9.51
CA LYS A 45 1.01 -1.02 10.40
C LYS A 45 1.01 -2.24 11.33
N VAL A 46 -0.16 -2.72 11.75
CA VAL A 46 -0.28 -3.97 12.49
C VAL A 46 0.14 -5.15 11.61
N LEU A 47 -0.36 -5.23 10.38
CA LEU A 47 0.07 -6.25 9.39
C LEU A 47 1.55 -6.10 9.03
N ALA A 48 2.06 -4.88 8.95
CA ALA A 48 3.48 -4.63 8.74
C ALA A 48 4.37 -5.09 9.92
N GLY A 49 3.80 -5.39 11.09
CA GLY A 49 4.57 -5.67 12.31
C GLY A 49 5.18 -4.43 12.96
N GLU A 50 4.76 -3.23 12.53
CA GLU A 50 5.26 -1.94 13.01
C GLU A 50 4.44 -1.39 14.19
N ARG A 51 3.25 -1.94 14.40
CA ARG A 51 2.35 -1.54 15.49
C ARG A 51 1.94 -2.75 16.32
N ARG A 52 2.16 -2.67 17.63
CA ARG A 52 1.63 -3.64 18.59
C ARG A 52 0.12 -3.51 18.72
N TYR A 53 -0.53 -4.64 19.01
CA TYR A 53 -1.97 -4.74 19.25
C TYR A 53 -2.23 -5.43 20.58
N GLY A 54 -3.36 -5.11 21.22
CA GLY A 54 -3.69 -5.63 22.56
C GLY A 54 -4.50 -6.94 22.52
N HIS A 55 -5.19 -7.22 21.42
CA HIS A 55 -6.00 -8.42 21.22
C HIS A 55 -6.06 -8.80 19.75
N GLY A 56 -6.30 -10.08 19.48
CA GLY A 56 -6.35 -10.64 18.13
C GLY A 56 -5.08 -11.39 17.75
N THR A 57 -5.01 -11.79 16.49
CA THR A 57 -3.85 -12.52 15.94
C THR A 57 -3.49 -12.00 14.56
N VAL A 58 -2.19 -11.95 14.25
CA VAL A 58 -1.69 -11.71 12.91
C VAL A 58 -0.77 -12.86 12.52
N THR A 59 -1.08 -13.49 11.39
CA THR A 59 -0.26 -14.58 10.85
C THR A 59 0.17 -14.28 9.42
N LEU A 60 1.37 -14.73 9.06
CA LEU A 60 1.89 -14.76 7.71
C LEU A 60 2.28 -16.22 7.39
N ASP A 61 1.68 -16.76 6.33
CA ASP A 61 1.86 -18.17 5.92
C ASP A 61 1.62 -19.16 7.09
N GLY A 62 0.61 -18.88 7.92
CA GLY A 62 0.24 -19.69 9.09
C GLY A 62 1.09 -19.47 10.33
N THR A 63 2.20 -18.75 10.23
CA THR A 63 3.09 -18.45 11.36
C THR A 63 2.73 -17.11 12.00
N PRO A 64 2.53 -17.01 13.32
CA PRO A 64 2.32 -15.75 14.01
C PRO A 64 3.42 -14.74 13.69
N LEU A 65 3.02 -13.49 13.41
CA LEU A 65 3.95 -12.45 12.94
C LEU A 65 5.09 -12.17 13.95
N GLN A 66 4.80 -12.31 15.22
CA GLN A 66 5.77 -12.13 16.31
C GLN A 66 6.90 -13.19 16.34
N HIS A 67 6.73 -14.32 15.64
CA HIS A 67 7.74 -15.37 15.54
C HIS A 67 8.68 -15.20 14.34
N TRP A 68 8.42 -14.20 13.49
CA TRP A 68 9.31 -13.86 12.40
C TRP A 68 10.42 -12.93 12.88
N ASP A 69 11.66 -13.24 12.55
CA ASP A 69 12.72 -12.24 12.65
C ASP A 69 12.58 -11.16 11.58
N ALA A 70 13.17 -10.00 11.82
CA ALA A 70 13.01 -8.84 10.95
C ALA A 70 13.51 -9.10 9.52
N ALA A 71 14.61 -9.85 9.35
CA ALA A 71 15.19 -10.15 8.05
C ALA A 71 14.34 -11.16 7.28
N ALA A 72 13.82 -12.20 7.94
CA ALA A 72 12.91 -13.17 7.35
C ALA A 72 11.59 -12.49 6.91
N LEU A 73 11.06 -11.61 7.75
CA LEU A 73 9.85 -10.84 7.44
C LEU A 73 10.09 -9.88 6.27
N ALA A 74 11.25 -9.21 6.21
CA ALA A 74 11.62 -8.32 5.10
C ALA A 74 11.74 -9.06 3.75
N ARG A 75 12.05 -10.35 3.77
CA ARG A 75 12.02 -11.18 2.54
C ARG A 75 10.60 -11.53 2.08
N LYS A 76 9.64 -11.51 2.99
CA LYS A 76 8.24 -11.88 2.70
C LYS A 76 7.34 -10.69 2.38
N ARG A 77 7.70 -9.50 2.85
CA ARG A 77 6.90 -8.30 2.62
C ARG A 77 7.75 -7.04 2.47
N ALA A 78 7.27 -6.11 1.67
CA ALA A 78 7.78 -4.74 1.61
C ALA A 78 6.68 -3.75 1.98
N VAL A 79 7.05 -2.66 2.64
CA VAL A 79 6.12 -1.64 3.15
C VAL A 79 6.50 -0.28 2.58
N LEU A 80 5.55 0.36 1.91
CA LEU A 80 5.60 1.78 1.57
C LEU A 80 4.80 2.54 2.63
N PRO A 81 5.44 3.22 3.58
CA PRO A 81 4.74 4.01 4.58
C PRO A 81 4.25 5.33 3.98
N GLN A 82 3.25 5.95 4.62
CA GLN A 82 2.68 7.24 4.22
C GLN A 82 3.73 8.36 4.12
N SER A 83 4.72 8.36 5.01
CA SER A 83 5.81 9.33 5.00
C SER A 83 7.10 8.69 5.51
N VAL A 84 8.22 9.16 4.96
CA VAL A 84 9.57 8.77 5.38
C VAL A 84 10.36 10.03 5.65
N VAL A 85 10.93 10.12 6.85
CA VAL A 85 11.93 11.16 7.18
C VAL A 85 13.30 10.59 6.89
N VAL A 86 14.04 11.25 6.01
CA VAL A 86 15.44 10.93 5.69
C VAL A 86 16.31 11.96 6.38
N ALA A 87 17.12 11.52 7.34
CA ALA A 87 17.91 12.42 8.21
C ALA A 87 19.28 12.78 7.64
N PHE A 88 19.70 12.18 6.53
CA PHE A 88 21.01 12.39 5.92
C PHE A 88 20.87 12.73 4.43
N PRO A 89 21.83 13.47 3.85
CA PRO A 89 21.82 13.89 2.44
C PRO A 89 22.17 12.70 1.52
N PHE A 90 21.18 11.85 1.24
CA PHE A 90 21.33 10.75 0.27
C PHE A 90 20.95 11.20 -1.13
N PHE A 91 21.56 10.59 -2.13
CA PHE A 91 21.08 10.62 -3.51
C PHE A 91 19.86 9.68 -3.68
N ALA A 92 19.02 9.98 -4.66
CA ALA A 92 17.81 9.17 -4.93
C ALA A 92 18.13 7.69 -5.18
N GLY A 93 19.20 7.40 -5.94
CA GLY A 93 19.65 6.04 -6.18
C GLY A 93 20.10 5.31 -4.91
N GLU A 94 20.70 6.03 -3.96
CA GLU A 94 21.12 5.46 -2.67
C GLU A 94 19.91 5.10 -1.81
N ILE A 95 18.88 5.94 -1.79
CA ILE A 95 17.61 5.63 -1.10
C ILE A 95 16.99 4.34 -1.68
N VAL A 96 16.97 4.20 -3.01
CA VAL A 96 16.46 2.98 -3.64
C VAL A 96 17.31 1.77 -3.24
N ALA A 97 18.63 1.91 -3.21
CA ALA A 97 19.56 0.85 -2.82
C ALA A 97 19.38 0.37 -1.36
N LEU A 98 18.82 1.20 -0.45
CA LEU A 98 18.46 0.77 0.90
C LEU A 98 17.40 -0.36 0.93
N GLY A 99 16.69 -0.59 -0.18
CA GLY A 99 15.80 -1.74 -0.32
C GLY A 99 16.50 -3.08 -0.53
N LEU A 100 17.80 -3.08 -0.87
CA LEU A 100 18.56 -4.29 -1.10
C LEU A 100 18.89 -5.02 0.22
N PRO A 101 18.91 -6.36 0.22
CA PRO A 101 19.48 -7.12 1.33
C PRO A 101 20.96 -6.78 1.57
N GLN A 102 21.40 -6.86 2.83
CA GLN A 102 22.78 -6.49 3.22
C GLN A 102 23.89 -7.15 2.39
N TYR A 103 23.69 -8.38 1.95
CA TYR A 103 24.67 -9.16 1.19
C TYR A 103 24.26 -9.35 -0.28
N PHE A 104 23.51 -8.39 -0.85
CA PHE A 104 23.12 -8.48 -2.25
C PHE A 104 24.35 -8.29 -3.18
N PRO A 105 24.48 -9.09 -4.28
CA PRO A 105 25.64 -9.00 -5.16
C PRO A 105 25.78 -7.61 -5.78
N ARG A 106 26.96 -6.98 -5.62
CA ARG A 106 27.21 -5.63 -6.15
C ARG A 106 27.04 -5.53 -7.66
N SER A 107 27.39 -6.59 -8.40
CA SER A 107 27.24 -6.66 -9.86
C SER A 107 25.79 -6.56 -10.33
N GLU A 108 24.83 -6.95 -9.48
CA GLU A 108 23.40 -6.93 -9.79
C GLU A 108 22.69 -5.74 -9.16
N ALA A 109 23.26 -5.19 -8.06
CA ALA A 109 22.64 -4.11 -7.29
C ALA A 109 22.30 -2.89 -8.16
N LEU A 110 23.27 -2.41 -8.95
CA LEU A 110 23.09 -1.25 -9.82
C LEU A 110 21.97 -1.49 -10.85
N ARG A 111 21.97 -2.67 -11.49
CA ARG A 111 20.95 -3.01 -12.50
C ARG A 111 19.56 -3.04 -11.90
N LEU A 112 19.42 -3.56 -10.67
CA LEU A 112 18.14 -3.66 -9.99
C LEU A 112 17.63 -2.29 -9.55
N VAL A 113 18.52 -1.43 -9.03
CA VAL A 113 18.21 -0.04 -8.67
C VAL A 113 17.77 0.75 -9.90
N GLU A 114 18.51 0.67 -11.01
CA GLU A 114 18.14 1.37 -12.25
C GLU A 114 16.83 0.86 -12.84
N ARG A 115 16.60 -0.46 -12.78
CA ARG A 115 15.29 -1.03 -13.18
C ARG A 115 14.16 -0.42 -12.36
N ALA A 116 14.30 -0.34 -11.05
CA ALA A 116 13.27 0.23 -10.18
C ALA A 116 13.05 1.71 -10.44
N LEU A 117 14.12 2.47 -10.67
CA LEU A 117 14.02 3.89 -11.03
C LEU A 117 13.32 4.11 -12.37
N ARG A 118 13.57 3.25 -13.38
CA ARG A 118 12.84 3.30 -14.66
C ARG A 118 11.36 3.00 -14.47
N GLU A 119 11.01 2.02 -13.64
CA GLU A 119 9.62 1.62 -13.38
C GLU A 119 8.77 2.76 -12.81
N VAL A 120 9.40 3.64 -12.03
CA VAL A 120 8.73 4.79 -11.41
C VAL A 120 9.03 6.13 -12.11
N ASP A 121 9.62 6.10 -13.31
CA ASP A 121 10.02 7.28 -14.10
C ASP A 121 10.91 8.27 -13.31
N MET A 122 11.96 7.74 -12.65
CA MET A 122 12.90 8.51 -11.85
C MET A 122 14.38 8.20 -12.16
N LEU A 123 14.67 7.56 -13.30
CA LEU A 123 16.05 7.18 -13.62
C LEU A 123 16.97 8.40 -13.78
N SER A 124 16.49 9.48 -14.37
CA SER A 124 17.24 10.72 -14.56
C SER A 124 17.61 11.42 -13.25
N ALA A 125 16.83 11.18 -12.19
CA ALA A 125 17.06 11.74 -10.87
C ALA A 125 17.99 10.88 -9.99
N ARG A 126 18.58 9.78 -10.51
CA ARG A 126 19.37 8.83 -9.71
C ARG A 126 20.44 9.52 -8.85
N GLU A 127 21.14 10.52 -9.40
CA GLU A 127 22.24 11.26 -8.75
C GLU A 127 21.77 12.60 -8.16
N GLN A 128 20.46 12.85 -8.14
CA GLN A 128 19.89 14.03 -7.51
C GLN A 128 19.76 13.81 -6.00
N SER A 129 20.04 14.86 -5.21
CA SER A 129 19.82 14.83 -3.75
C SER A 129 18.34 14.61 -3.44
N TYR A 130 18.04 13.63 -2.58
CA TYR A 130 16.67 13.30 -2.18
C TYR A 130 15.94 14.48 -1.55
N GLU A 131 16.66 15.37 -0.87
CA GLU A 131 16.09 16.56 -0.23
C GLU A 131 15.59 17.60 -1.23
N THR A 132 16.12 17.61 -2.44
CA THR A 132 15.71 18.56 -3.49
C THR A 132 14.51 18.07 -4.31
N LEU A 133 14.09 16.82 -4.12
CA LEU A 133 12.97 16.23 -4.81
C LEU A 133 11.64 16.78 -4.27
N SER A 134 10.66 16.95 -5.16
CA SER A 134 9.27 17.24 -4.81
C SER A 134 8.64 16.11 -4.00
N GLY A 135 7.49 16.34 -3.35
CA GLY A 135 6.78 15.33 -2.59
C GLY A 135 6.41 14.10 -3.44
N GLY A 136 5.94 14.30 -4.67
CA GLY A 136 5.60 13.22 -5.58
C GLY A 136 6.82 12.43 -6.06
N GLU A 137 7.94 13.11 -6.35
CA GLU A 137 9.20 12.45 -6.71
C GLU A 137 9.74 11.61 -5.54
N ARG A 138 9.72 12.15 -4.31
CA ARG A 138 10.09 11.38 -3.10
C ARG A 138 9.23 10.13 -2.93
N GLN A 139 7.91 10.24 -3.16
CA GLN A 139 6.99 9.12 -3.09
C GLN A 139 7.36 8.04 -4.12
N ARG A 140 7.66 8.42 -5.36
CA ARG A 140 8.11 7.50 -6.42
C ARG A 140 9.45 6.83 -6.07
N ILE A 141 10.42 7.56 -5.51
CA ILE A 141 11.70 6.98 -5.03
C ILE A 141 11.45 5.97 -3.91
N GLN A 142 10.55 6.25 -2.97
CA GLN A 142 10.20 5.29 -1.93
C GLN A 142 9.49 4.05 -2.49
N LEU A 143 8.65 4.21 -3.52
CA LEU A 143 8.07 3.07 -4.24
C LEU A 143 9.16 2.23 -4.92
N ALA A 144 10.13 2.86 -5.61
CA ALA A 144 11.27 2.15 -6.20
C ALA A 144 12.06 1.35 -5.15
N ARG A 145 12.28 1.91 -3.96
CA ARG A 145 12.94 1.24 -2.84
C ARG A 145 12.22 -0.05 -2.43
N VAL A 146 10.89 -0.02 -2.30
CA VAL A 146 10.14 -1.24 -1.93
C VAL A 146 10.08 -2.26 -3.06
N LEU A 147 10.09 -1.82 -4.33
CA LEU A 147 10.19 -2.72 -5.49
C LEU A 147 11.53 -3.45 -5.53
N VAL A 148 12.64 -2.73 -5.30
CA VAL A 148 13.98 -3.34 -5.20
C VAL A 148 14.00 -4.39 -4.10
N GLN A 149 13.41 -4.12 -2.93
CA GLN A 149 13.32 -5.07 -1.83
C GLN A 149 12.60 -6.36 -2.25
N LEU A 150 11.44 -6.23 -2.92
CA LEU A 150 10.68 -7.39 -3.40
C LEU A 150 11.46 -8.18 -4.46
N TRP A 151 12.00 -7.50 -5.46
CA TRP A 151 12.70 -8.16 -6.58
C TRP A 151 14.00 -8.84 -6.14
N ALA A 152 14.74 -8.24 -5.21
CA ALA A 152 15.93 -8.84 -4.62
C ALA A 152 15.63 -10.12 -3.82
N ASN A 153 14.36 -10.31 -3.41
CA ASN A 153 13.90 -11.49 -2.68
C ASN A 153 13.01 -12.42 -3.54
N GLY A 154 13.21 -12.43 -4.86
CA GLY A 154 12.53 -13.35 -5.77
C GLY A 154 11.24 -12.81 -6.40
N GLY A 155 10.89 -11.54 -6.14
CA GLY A 155 9.76 -10.86 -6.78
C GLY A 155 8.37 -11.29 -6.31
N GLN A 156 8.29 -12.31 -5.46
CA GLN A 156 7.05 -12.77 -4.85
C GLN A 156 7.03 -12.36 -3.38
N GLY A 157 5.92 -11.85 -2.91
CA GLY A 157 5.78 -11.38 -1.53
C GLY A 157 4.59 -10.44 -1.39
N TYR A 158 4.47 -9.85 -0.24
CA TYR A 158 3.35 -8.94 0.05
C TYR A 158 3.82 -7.50 -0.01
N LEU A 159 3.12 -6.69 -0.79
CA LEU A 159 3.33 -5.26 -0.92
C LEU A 159 2.26 -4.52 -0.12
N LEU A 160 2.68 -3.83 0.94
CA LEU A 160 1.80 -3.05 1.81
C LEU A 160 2.02 -1.57 1.52
N LEU A 161 0.99 -0.87 1.03
CA LEU A 161 1.06 0.50 0.54
C LEU A 161 0.17 1.41 1.40
N ASP A 162 0.77 2.31 2.17
CA ASP A 162 0.02 3.30 2.96
C ASP A 162 -0.08 4.61 2.17
N GLU A 163 -1.23 4.88 1.57
CA GLU A 163 -1.53 6.07 0.76
C GLU A 163 -0.53 6.29 -0.41
N PRO A 164 -0.31 5.28 -1.26
CA PRO A 164 0.75 5.32 -2.27
C PRO A 164 0.52 6.36 -3.38
N THR A 165 -0.69 6.88 -3.49
CA THR A 165 -1.10 7.86 -4.51
C THR A 165 -1.18 9.29 -3.97
N ALA A 166 -0.94 9.50 -2.68
CA ALA A 166 -0.90 10.84 -2.11
C ALA A 166 0.23 11.67 -2.75
N SER A 167 -0.02 12.94 -3.00
CA SER A 167 0.95 13.88 -3.61
C SER A 167 1.37 13.56 -5.06
N LEU A 168 0.76 12.59 -5.71
CA LEU A 168 0.99 12.26 -7.13
C LEU A 168 -0.07 12.91 -8.02
N ASP A 169 0.33 13.34 -9.19
CA ASP A 169 -0.60 13.67 -10.27
C ASP A 169 -1.25 12.40 -10.87
N LEU A 170 -2.31 12.59 -11.64
CA LEU A 170 -3.13 11.49 -12.14
C LEU A 170 -2.35 10.42 -12.93
N PRO A 171 -1.44 10.76 -13.88
CA PRO A 171 -0.64 9.77 -14.58
C PRO A 171 0.19 8.88 -13.62
N HIS A 172 0.83 9.48 -12.62
CA HIS A 172 1.65 8.74 -11.66
C HIS A 172 0.82 7.96 -10.64
N GLN A 173 -0.39 8.42 -10.29
CA GLN A 173 -1.34 7.62 -9.51
C GLN A 173 -1.71 6.32 -10.25
N ILE A 174 -2.06 6.43 -11.53
CA ILE A 174 -2.40 5.28 -12.38
C ILE A 174 -1.19 4.35 -12.52
N ALA A 175 0.01 4.88 -12.79
CA ALA A 175 1.23 4.09 -12.88
C ALA A 175 1.52 3.32 -11.59
N THR A 176 1.34 3.95 -10.42
CA THR A 176 1.51 3.29 -9.11
C THR A 176 0.53 2.12 -8.93
N LEU A 177 -0.73 2.30 -9.31
CA LEU A 177 -1.73 1.23 -9.22
C LEU A 177 -1.50 0.12 -10.25
N ARG A 178 -0.98 0.45 -11.44
CA ARG A 178 -0.53 -0.52 -12.45
C ARG A 178 0.59 -1.40 -11.89
N ILE A 179 1.62 -0.80 -11.30
CA ILE A 179 2.73 -1.53 -10.64
C ILE A 179 2.18 -2.48 -9.56
N ALA A 180 1.25 -2.02 -8.73
CA ALA A 180 0.61 -2.84 -7.71
C ALA A 180 -0.15 -4.03 -8.31
N ARG A 181 -0.90 -3.81 -9.40
CA ARG A 181 -1.63 -4.86 -10.12
C ARG A 181 -0.69 -5.87 -10.78
N GLU A 182 0.38 -5.39 -11.43
CA GLU A 182 1.39 -6.25 -12.07
C GLU A 182 2.08 -7.13 -11.03
N HIS A 183 2.41 -6.58 -9.84
CA HIS A 183 2.95 -7.38 -8.75
C HIS A 183 1.99 -8.48 -8.29
N ALA A 184 0.70 -8.17 -8.15
CA ALA A 184 -0.31 -9.18 -7.83
C ALA A 184 -0.43 -10.24 -8.93
N ASN A 185 -0.47 -9.85 -10.19
CA ASN A 185 -0.53 -10.77 -11.34
C ASN A 185 0.69 -11.68 -11.43
N ALA A 186 1.86 -11.22 -10.95
CA ALA A 186 3.09 -12.02 -10.84
C ALA A 186 3.10 -12.98 -9.63
N GLY A 187 1.99 -13.08 -8.90
CA GLY A 187 1.83 -14.00 -7.77
C GLY A 187 2.13 -13.38 -6.39
N GLY A 188 2.39 -12.07 -6.32
CA GLY A 188 2.45 -11.34 -5.06
C GLY A 188 1.07 -11.06 -4.48
N GLY A 189 1.01 -10.49 -3.27
CA GLY A 189 -0.23 -9.96 -2.68
C GLY A 189 -0.08 -8.47 -2.40
N VAL A 190 -1.12 -7.68 -2.63
CA VAL A 190 -1.07 -6.22 -2.42
C VAL A 190 -2.18 -5.77 -1.47
N LEU A 191 -1.80 -5.01 -0.45
CA LEU A 191 -2.72 -4.26 0.41
C LEU A 191 -2.42 -2.78 0.25
N ALA A 192 -3.39 -2.00 -0.20
CA ALA A 192 -3.24 -0.57 -0.39
C ALA A 192 -4.29 0.20 0.42
N VAL A 193 -3.86 1.17 1.22
CA VAL A 193 -4.77 2.18 1.78
C VAL A 193 -4.95 3.27 0.75
N LEU A 194 -6.20 3.49 0.31
CA LEU A 194 -6.52 4.48 -0.71
C LEU A 194 -7.58 5.46 -0.19
N HIS A 195 -7.41 6.75 -0.52
CA HIS A 195 -8.40 7.78 -0.22
C HIS A 195 -9.44 7.93 -1.32
N ASP A 196 -9.02 7.84 -2.57
CA ASP A 196 -9.90 7.92 -3.71
C ASP A 196 -10.55 6.56 -3.96
N ILE A 197 -11.89 6.53 -3.79
CA ILE A 197 -12.65 5.32 -3.99
C ILE A 197 -12.68 4.87 -5.46
N ASN A 198 -12.60 5.81 -6.42
CA ASN A 198 -12.58 5.46 -7.83
C ASN A 198 -11.26 4.75 -8.20
N LEU A 199 -10.14 5.22 -7.66
CA LEU A 199 -8.86 4.54 -7.80
C LEU A 199 -8.88 3.14 -7.15
N ALA A 200 -9.53 3.01 -5.99
CA ALA A 200 -9.70 1.71 -5.35
C ALA A 200 -10.58 0.77 -6.19
N LEU A 201 -11.67 1.27 -6.77
CA LEU A 201 -12.55 0.51 -7.67
C LEU A 201 -11.82 0.01 -8.93
N MET A 202 -10.87 0.81 -9.45
CA MET A 202 -10.08 0.45 -10.63
C MET A 202 -9.05 -0.64 -10.33
N ALA A 203 -8.43 -0.59 -9.16
CA ALA A 203 -7.26 -1.40 -8.85
C ALA A 203 -7.56 -2.68 -8.07
N ALA A 204 -8.58 -2.70 -7.22
CA ALA A 204 -8.78 -3.75 -6.24
C ALA A 204 -9.64 -4.91 -6.74
N ASP A 205 -9.26 -6.14 -6.33
CA ASP A 205 -10.13 -7.32 -6.41
C ASP A 205 -11.13 -7.34 -5.26
N GLU A 206 -10.75 -6.76 -4.12
CA GLU A 206 -11.56 -6.72 -2.91
C GLU A 206 -11.38 -5.35 -2.23
N LEU A 207 -12.47 -4.79 -1.76
CA LEU A 207 -12.48 -3.61 -0.90
C LEU A 207 -12.75 -4.00 0.55
N VAL A 208 -12.05 -3.32 1.46
CA VAL A 208 -12.29 -3.35 2.90
C VAL A 208 -12.66 -1.93 3.33
N ALA A 209 -13.94 -1.73 3.64
CA ALA A 209 -14.47 -0.44 4.05
C ALA A 209 -14.37 -0.30 5.59
N MET A 210 -13.66 0.70 6.06
CA MET A 210 -13.42 0.93 7.48
C MET A 210 -14.06 2.23 7.98
N ARG A 211 -14.70 2.16 9.16
CA ARG A 211 -15.19 3.32 9.89
C ARG A 211 -15.01 3.12 11.40
N ALA A 212 -14.55 4.15 12.11
CA ALA A 212 -14.38 4.15 13.56
C ALA A 212 -13.66 2.91 14.13
N GLY A 213 -12.58 2.47 13.46
CA GLY A 213 -11.75 1.33 13.89
C GLY A 213 -12.29 -0.04 13.53
N ARG A 214 -13.43 -0.14 12.85
CA ARG A 214 -14.09 -1.40 12.47
C ARG A 214 -14.15 -1.57 10.95
N VAL A 215 -14.13 -2.80 10.49
CA VAL A 215 -14.49 -3.17 9.12
C VAL A 215 -16.02 -3.23 9.06
N ILE A 216 -16.63 -2.36 8.27
CA ILE A 216 -18.09 -2.29 8.14
C ILE A 216 -18.62 -2.99 6.88
N ALA A 217 -17.77 -3.16 5.87
CA ALA A 217 -18.09 -3.96 4.68
C ALA A 217 -16.79 -4.49 4.06
N LYS A 218 -16.88 -5.67 3.43
CA LYS A 218 -15.78 -6.34 2.76
C LYS A 218 -16.32 -7.19 1.61
N GLY A 219 -15.70 -7.12 0.42
CA GLY A 219 -16.12 -7.92 -0.73
C GLY A 219 -15.64 -7.34 -2.05
N ALA A 220 -16.09 -7.93 -3.16
CA ALA A 220 -15.78 -7.41 -4.48
C ALA A 220 -16.33 -5.98 -4.64
N PRO A 221 -15.56 -5.06 -5.27
CA PRO A 221 -15.97 -3.65 -5.41
C PRO A 221 -17.38 -3.48 -5.94
N LYS A 222 -17.73 -4.22 -6.99
CA LYS A 222 -19.05 -4.14 -7.64
C LYS A 222 -20.22 -4.61 -6.77
N GLU A 223 -19.95 -5.42 -5.75
CA GLU A 223 -20.97 -5.99 -4.87
C GLU A 223 -21.22 -5.09 -3.66
N ILE A 224 -20.16 -4.52 -3.09
CA ILE A 224 -20.30 -3.80 -1.82
C ILE A 224 -20.42 -2.28 -1.95
N VAL A 225 -19.96 -1.68 -3.08
CA VAL A 225 -20.04 -0.23 -3.24
C VAL A 225 -21.43 0.19 -3.67
N THR A 226 -22.20 0.65 -2.69
CA THR A 226 -23.57 1.15 -2.83
C THR A 226 -23.66 2.59 -2.31
N GLY A 227 -24.71 3.30 -2.67
CA GLY A 227 -25.00 4.63 -2.11
C GLY A 227 -25.07 4.62 -0.58
N ASP A 228 -25.64 3.55 0.00
CA ASP A 228 -25.73 3.37 1.45
C ASP A 228 -24.37 3.19 2.10
N LEU A 229 -23.46 2.41 1.47
CA LEU A 229 -22.10 2.28 1.97
C LEU A 229 -21.35 3.62 1.91
N ILE A 230 -21.49 4.37 0.81
CA ILE A 230 -20.86 5.70 0.68
C ILE A 230 -21.42 6.65 1.75
N HIS A 231 -22.71 6.63 1.95
CA HIS A 231 -23.33 7.43 3.03
C HIS A 231 -22.84 6.97 4.41
N ALA A 232 -22.76 5.68 4.65
CA ALA A 232 -22.26 5.13 5.92
C ALA A 232 -20.78 5.51 6.16
N LEU A 233 -19.94 5.54 5.14
CA LEU A 233 -18.52 5.90 5.27
C LEU A 233 -18.31 7.40 5.45
N TYR A 234 -18.88 8.20 4.55
CA TYR A 234 -18.50 9.60 4.36
C TYR A 234 -19.61 10.60 4.72
N GLY A 235 -20.84 10.14 4.98
CA GLY A 235 -21.97 11.00 5.29
C GLY A 235 -22.54 11.74 4.07
N VAL A 236 -22.14 11.37 2.85
CA VAL A 236 -22.62 11.97 1.62
C VAL A 236 -23.57 11.04 0.87
N ARG A 237 -24.56 11.59 0.16
CA ARG A 237 -25.39 10.82 -0.76
C ARG A 237 -24.68 10.73 -2.11
N ALA A 238 -24.58 9.53 -2.67
CA ALA A 238 -24.00 9.29 -3.98
C ALA A 238 -24.83 8.25 -4.73
N GLU A 239 -25.02 8.47 -6.00
CA GLU A 239 -25.57 7.49 -6.93
C GLU A 239 -24.43 6.76 -7.64
N ILE A 240 -24.43 5.45 -7.53
CA ILE A 240 -23.33 4.62 -8.08
C ILE A 240 -23.64 4.32 -9.56
N GLY A 241 -22.67 4.62 -10.45
CA GLY A 241 -22.82 4.41 -11.90
C GLY A 241 -23.67 5.47 -12.60
N ALA A 242 -24.16 6.49 -11.89
CA ALA A 242 -24.86 7.62 -12.51
C ALA A 242 -23.84 8.56 -13.21
N VAL A 243 -24.24 9.10 -14.37
CA VAL A 243 -23.48 10.12 -15.06
C VAL A 243 -23.82 11.48 -14.44
N PRO A 244 -22.83 12.22 -13.90
CA PRO A 244 -23.06 13.57 -13.38
C PRO A 244 -23.62 14.53 -14.45
N SER A 245 -24.43 15.49 -14.02
CA SER A 245 -25.05 16.49 -14.91
C SER A 245 -24.05 17.53 -15.46
N GLY A 246 -22.84 17.62 -14.87
CA GLY A 246 -21.77 18.52 -15.28
C GLY A 246 -20.52 17.78 -15.78
N PRO A 247 -19.50 18.50 -16.26
CA PRO A 247 -18.24 17.90 -16.67
C PRO A 247 -17.61 17.11 -15.53
N PHE A 248 -17.15 15.89 -15.83
CA PHE A 248 -16.43 15.04 -14.86
C PHE A 248 -15.29 14.30 -15.56
N LEU A 249 -14.30 13.90 -14.79
CA LEU A 249 -13.17 13.09 -15.24
C LEU A 249 -13.06 11.87 -14.34
N LEU A 250 -13.19 10.69 -14.93
CA LEU A 250 -12.92 9.42 -14.26
C LEU A 250 -11.84 8.66 -15.05
N PRO A 251 -10.75 8.24 -14.43
CA PRO A 251 -9.82 7.31 -15.06
C PRO A 251 -10.55 6.03 -15.45
N GLN A 252 -10.41 5.57 -16.70
CA GLN A 252 -11.17 4.42 -17.21
C GLN A 252 -10.37 3.13 -17.17
N SER A 253 -9.05 3.21 -17.11
CA SER A 253 -8.17 2.04 -17.18
C SER A 253 -6.82 2.32 -16.52
N ILE A 254 -6.26 1.27 -15.93
CA ILE A 254 -4.85 1.20 -15.48
C ILE A 254 -3.98 0.48 -16.52
N ARG A 255 -4.56 0.08 -17.66
CA ARG A 255 -3.82 -0.51 -18.78
C ARG A 255 -3.33 0.63 -19.67
N GLY A 256 -2.05 0.76 -19.81
CA GLY A 256 -1.39 1.55 -20.84
C GLY A 256 -1.12 0.70 -22.06
#